data_9ec17b20029936711ee381ec8a1fadf2
#
_entry.id   9ec17b20029936711ee381ec8a1fadf2
#
_cell.length_a   1.000
_cell.length_b   1.000
_cell.length_c   1.000
_cell.angle_alpha   90.00
_cell.angle_beta   90.00
_cell.angle_gamma   90.00
#
_symmetry.space_group_name_H-M   'P 1'
#
loop_
_entity.id
_entity.type
_entity.pdbx_description
1 polymer ?
#
loop_
_entity_poly.entity_id
_entity_poly.type
_entity_poly.pdbx_seq_one_letter_code
_entity_poly.pdbx_strand_id
1 'polypeptide(L)'
;MKILFVTLEQSARENLKVLLNNHYFLNNKDKFYTFGMSDEFLSFKDLTNIKIKSLMGLVDIIKNLSYLFDLRNSLNSVVKNNNFTHLFFIDSFDFSKFYLNKYKDESIKFCQF
;
A
#
# COMPACT_ATOMS: atom_id res chain seq x y z
N MET A 1 5.68 -17.06 1.54
CA MET A 1 5.93 -15.64 1.26
C MET A 1 4.59 -14.97 0.98
N LYS A 2 4.34 -13.85 1.63
CA LYS A 2 3.10 -13.10 1.47
C LYS A 2 3.46 -11.61 1.38
N ILE A 3 3.08 -10.96 0.29
CA ILE A 3 3.55 -9.63 -0.06
C ILE A 3 2.37 -8.68 -0.21
N LEU A 4 2.48 -7.50 0.41
CA LEU A 4 1.51 -6.42 0.26
C LEU A 4 2.15 -5.26 -0.50
N PHE A 5 1.50 -4.84 -1.58
CA PHE A 5 1.88 -3.63 -2.33
C PHE A 5 0.98 -2.48 -1.88
N VAL A 6 1.60 -1.40 -1.47
CA VAL A 6 0.88 -0.20 -1.01
C VAL A 6 1.01 0.89 -2.06
N THR A 7 -0.11 1.35 -2.58
CA THR A 7 -0.18 2.45 -3.56
C THR A 7 -1.18 3.49 -3.09
N LEU A 8 -0.77 4.73 -3.00
CA LEU A 8 -1.63 5.81 -2.49
C LEU A 8 -1.87 6.91 -3.52
N GLU A 9 -1.20 6.86 -4.65
CA GLU A 9 -1.32 7.82 -5.73
C GLU A 9 -1.72 7.14 -7.02
N GLN A 10 -2.35 7.89 -7.93
CA GLN A 10 -2.81 7.33 -9.18
C GLN A 10 -1.69 6.81 -10.07
N SER A 11 -0.58 7.55 -10.14
CA SER A 11 0.59 7.11 -10.90
C SER A 11 1.14 5.79 -10.38
N ALA A 12 1.19 5.63 -9.06
CA ALA A 12 1.63 4.40 -8.43
C ALA A 12 0.70 3.23 -8.77
N ARG A 13 -0.62 3.47 -8.74
CA ARG A 13 -1.60 2.45 -9.11
C ARG A 13 -1.43 1.99 -10.55
N GLU A 14 -1.24 2.92 -11.47
CA GLU A 14 -1.04 2.59 -12.89
C GLU A 14 0.24 1.78 -13.11
N ASN A 15 1.33 2.17 -12.45
CA ASN A 15 2.59 1.45 -12.53
C ASN A 15 2.47 0.04 -11.95
N LEU A 16 1.76 -0.11 -10.85
CA LEU A 16 1.56 -1.42 -10.24
C LEU A 16 0.70 -2.32 -11.10
N LYS A 17 -0.34 -1.78 -11.76
CA LYS A 17 -1.16 -2.55 -12.69
C LYS A 17 -0.32 -3.17 -13.81
N VAL A 18 0.59 -2.38 -14.38
CA VAL A 18 1.50 -2.86 -15.43
C VAL A 18 2.40 -3.97 -14.91
N LEU A 19 2.99 -3.77 -13.72
CA LEU A 19 3.87 -4.77 -13.12
C LEU A 19 3.14 -6.08 -12.85
N LEU A 20 1.96 -6.01 -12.23
CA LEU A 20 1.21 -7.20 -11.80
C LEU A 20 0.57 -7.96 -12.98
N ASN A 21 0.52 -7.37 -14.15
CA ASN A 21 0.04 -8.05 -15.35
C ASN A 21 1.10 -8.97 -15.99
N ASN A 22 2.16 -9.26 -15.27
CA ASN A 22 3.20 -10.19 -15.67
C ASN A 22 2.81 -11.63 -15.32
N HIS A 23 3.24 -12.60 -16.11
CA HIS A 23 2.95 -14.02 -15.90
C HIS A 23 3.33 -14.53 -14.53
N TYR A 24 4.49 -14.10 -14.01
CA TYR A 24 4.93 -14.53 -12.68
C TYR A 24 3.91 -14.15 -11.61
N PHE A 25 3.45 -12.91 -11.60
CA PHE A 25 2.48 -12.45 -10.62
C PHE A 25 1.12 -13.11 -10.82
N LEU A 26 0.67 -13.25 -12.05
CA LEU A 26 -0.61 -13.87 -12.36
C LEU A 26 -0.65 -15.33 -11.97
N ASN A 27 0.47 -16.03 -12.06
CA ASN A 27 0.56 -17.44 -11.68
C ASN A 27 0.72 -17.64 -10.17
N ASN A 28 0.97 -16.57 -9.41
CA ASN A 28 1.17 -16.62 -7.97
C ASN A 28 0.25 -15.66 -7.22
N LYS A 29 -0.96 -15.48 -7.71
CA LYS A 29 -1.94 -14.51 -7.17
C LYS A 29 -2.19 -14.63 -5.67
N ASP A 30 -2.13 -15.84 -5.14
CA ASP A 30 -2.37 -16.13 -3.73
C ASP A 30 -1.29 -15.55 -2.79
N LYS A 31 -0.14 -15.15 -3.35
CA LYS A 31 0.97 -14.58 -2.57
C LYS A 31 0.99 -13.06 -2.55
N PHE A 32 0.21 -12.42 -3.41
CA PHE A 32 0.27 -10.97 -3.63
C PHE A 32 -1.07 -10.32 -3.30
N TYR A 33 -0.98 -9.24 -2.50
CA TYR A 33 -2.13 -8.46 -2.07
C TYR A 33 -1.84 -6.99 -2.33
N THR A 34 -2.87 -6.18 -2.43
CA THR A 34 -2.73 -4.75 -2.66
C THR A 34 -3.45 -3.94 -1.59
N PHE A 35 -2.97 -2.72 -1.36
CA PHE A 35 -3.64 -1.72 -0.55
C PHE A 35 -3.58 -0.37 -1.29
N GLY A 36 -4.72 0.24 -1.50
CA GLY A 36 -4.83 1.50 -2.23
C GLY A 36 -5.23 1.34 -3.69
N MET A 37 -5.37 0.12 -4.19
CA MET A 37 -5.93 -0.13 -5.50
C MET A 37 -7.44 0.00 -5.44
N SER A 38 -8.06 0.49 -6.50
CA SER A 38 -9.52 0.57 -6.55
C SER A 38 -10.13 -0.76 -6.97
N ASP A 39 -11.46 -0.86 -6.88
CA ASP A 39 -12.23 -2.04 -7.30
C ASP A 39 -12.05 -2.41 -8.78
N GLU A 40 -11.41 -1.54 -9.54
CA GLU A 40 -11.14 -1.77 -10.96
C GLU A 40 -10.07 -2.83 -11.21
N PHE A 41 -9.27 -3.18 -10.19
CA PHE A 41 -8.17 -4.14 -10.32
C PHE A 41 -8.55 -5.46 -9.67
N LEU A 42 -9.23 -6.33 -10.43
CA LEU A 42 -9.85 -7.54 -9.90
C LEU A 42 -8.94 -8.79 -9.89
N SER A 43 -7.74 -8.70 -10.48
CA SER A 43 -6.85 -9.86 -10.58
C SER A 43 -6.21 -10.27 -9.25
N PHE A 44 -6.09 -9.34 -8.31
CA PHE A 44 -5.49 -9.57 -6.99
C PHE A 44 -6.43 -9.06 -5.91
N LYS A 45 -6.29 -9.61 -4.71
CA LYS A 45 -7.11 -9.20 -3.58
C LYS A 45 -6.62 -7.86 -3.03
N ASP A 46 -7.48 -6.86 -3.06
CA ASP A 46 -7.22 -5.54 -2.48
C ASP A 46 -7.79 -5.51 -1.05
N LEU A 47 -6.94 -5.12 -0.11
CA LEU A 47 -7.29 -5.09 1.32
C LEU A 47 -7.59 -3.68 1.83
N THR A 48 -7.83 -2.74 0.93
CA THR A 48 -8.14 -1.35 1.29
C THR A 48 -9.41 -1.31 2.13
N ASN A 49 -9.29 -0.73 3.31
CA ASN A 49 -10.39 -0.60 4.28
C ASN A 49 -10.72 0.85 4.61
N ILE A 50 -10.22 1.79 3.82
CA ILE A 50 -10.44 3.22 3.96
C ILE A 50 -10.49 3.85 2.58
N LYS A 51 -11.20 4.96 2.43
CA LYS A 51 -11.24 5.70 1.17
C LYS A 51 -9.92 6.41 0.94
N ILE A 52 -9.28 6.12 -0.21
CA ILE A 52 -8.02 6.73 -0.57
C ILE A 52 -8.28 8.08 -1.26
N LYS A 53 -7.63 9.12 -0.74
CA LYS A 53 -7.71 10.47 -1.30
C LYS A 53 -6.39 10.83 -1.98
N SER A 54 -6.46 11.50 -3.12
CA SER A 54 -5.28 12.07 -3.75
C SER A 54 -4.83 13.31 -2.97
N LEU A 55 -3.58 13.30 -2.51
CA LEU A 55 -2.97 14.44 -1.82
C LEU A 55 -1.89 15.02 -2.72
N MET A 56 -2.05 16.27 -3.11
CA MET A 56 -1.12 16.97 -4.00
C MET A 56 -0.57 18.20 -3.29
N GLY A 57 0.71 18.12 -2.89
CA GLY A 57 1.41 19.24 -2.30
C GLY A 57 1.25 19.33 -0.78
N LEU A 58 2.09 20.21 -0.20
CA LEU A 58 2.21 20.35 1.24
C LEU A 58 0.93 20.86 1.91
N VAL A 59 0.21 21.75 1.23
CA VAL A 59 -1.03 22.33 1.78
C VAL A 59 -2.09 21.26 1.96
N ASP A 60 -2.24 20.37 0.99
CA ASP A 60 -3.19 19.27 1.08
C ASP A 60 -2.83 18.30 2.19
N ILE A 61 -1.54 18.03 2.38
CA ILE A 61 -1.05 17.18 3.46
C ILE A 61 -1.41 17.79 4.81
N ILE A 62 -1.17 19.09 5.01
CA ILE A 62 -1.48 19.77 6.27
C ILE A 62 -2.98 19.77 6.55
N LYS A 63 -3.81 20.03 5.53
CA LYS A 63 -5.28 20.04 5.68
C LYS A 63 -5.86 18.66 5.94
N ASN A 64 -5.13 17.59 5.63
CA ASN A 64 -5.64 16.23 5.72
C ASN A 64 -4.85 15.37 6.71
N LEU A 65 -4.28 15.97 7.76
CA LEU A 65 -3.50 15.24 8.77
C LEU A 65 -4.29 14.11 9.42
N SER A 66 -5.57 14.35 9.78
CA SER A 66 -6.40 13.30 10.37
C SER A 66 -6.58 12.12 9.42
N TYR A 67 -6.75 12.38 8.13
CA TYR A 67 -6.82 11.35 7.11
C TYR A 67 -5.51 10.55 7.06
N LEU A 68 -4.36 11.21 7.13
CA LEU A 68 -3.06 10.53 7.10
C LEU A 68 -2.88 9.62 8.33
N PHE A 69 -3.32 10.06 9.50
CA PHE A 69 -3.32 9.21 10.69
C PHE A 69 -4.25 8.03 10.54
N ASP A 70 -5.46 8.25 10.02
CA ASP A 70 -6.42 7.18 9.79
C ASP A 70 -5.90 6.17 8.77
N LEU A 71 -5.27 6.66 7.70
CA LEU A 71 -4.66 5.83 6.67
C LEU A 71 -3.55 4.96 7.25
N ARG A 72 -2.68 5.55 8.06
CA ARG A 72 -1.60 4.82 8.72
C ARG A 72 -2.15 3.71 9.63
N ASN A 73 -3.17 4.03 10.41
CA ASN A 73 -3.78 3.06 11.32
C ASN A 73 -4.51 1.95 10.56
N SER A 74 -5.18 2.29 9.46
CA SER A 74 -5.87 1.33 8.62
C SER A 74 -4.90 0.37 7.95
N LEU A 75 -3.79 0.88 7.43
CA LEU A 75 -2.75 0.05 6.84
C LEU A 75 -2.16 -0.89 7.89
N ASN A 76 -1.86 -0.38 9.08
CA ASN A 76 -1.31 -1.21 10.15
C ASN A 76 -2.27 -2.33 10.57
N SER A 77 -3.56 -2.05 10.60
CA SER A 77 -4.58 -3.07 10.88
C SER A 77 -4.53 -4.20 9.85
N VAL A 78 -4.44 -3.85 8.58
CA VAL A 78 -4.32 -4.84 7.49
C VAL A 78 -3.04 -5.66 7.65
N VAL A 79 -1.93 -5.01 7.93
CA VAL A 79 -0.62 -5.68 8.09
C VAL A 79 -0.66 -6.66 9.26
N LYS A 80 -1.20 -6.25 10.40
CA LYS A 80 -1.27 -7.11 11.59
C LYS A 80 -2.18 -8.32 11.39
N ASN A 81 -3.27 -8.16 10.67
CA ASN A 81 -4.28 -9.21 10.56
C ASN A 81 -3.95 -10.26 9.49
N ASN A 82 -2.93 -10.04 8.68
CA ASN A 82 -2.67 -10.87 7.50
C ASN A 82 -1.27 -11.51 7.46
N ASN A 83 -0.41 -11.28 8.42
CA ASN A 83 0.91 -11.91 8.54
C ASN A 83 1.78 -11.77 7.28
N PHE A 84 1.92 -10.57 6.78
CA PHE A 84 2.77 -10.32 5.61
C PHE A 84 4.26 -10.48 5.93
N THR A 85 5.01 -11.00 4.97
CA THR A 85 6.48 -11.12 5.06
C THR A 85 7.17 -9.91 4.46
N HIS A 86 6.55 -9.26 3.47
CA HIS A 86 7.11 -8.11 2.76
C HIS A 86 6.04 -7.04 2.57
N LEU A 87 6.46 -5.78 2.72
CA LEU A 87 5.67 -4.60 2.41
C LEU A 87 6.41 -3.78 1.36
N PHE A 88 5.77 -3.56 0.22
CA PHE A 88 6.31 -2.71 -0.85
C PHE A 88 5.49 -1.44 -0.95
N PHE A 89 6.13 -0.30 -0.68
CA PHE A 89 5.55 1.01 -0.92
C PHE A 89 5.92 1.46 -2.33
N ILE A 90 4.93 1.76 -3.13
CA ILE A 90 5.14 2.23 -4.51
C ILE A 90 4.96 3.75 -4.52
N ASP A 91 6.02 4.47 -4.85
CA ASP A 91 6.13 5.94 -4.88
C ASP A 91 5.94 6.57 -3.49
N SER A 92 5.05 6.59 -2.79
CA SER A 92 4.66 7.26 -1.54
C SER A 92 5.76 7.29 -0.47
N PHE A 93 6.92 7.85 -0.78
CA PHE A 93 8.10 7.83 0.10
C PHE A 93 7.85 8.53 1.44
N ASP A 94 7.22 9.69 1.42
CA ASP A 94 6.94 10.43 2.66
C ASP A 94 5.95 9.67 3.55
N PHE A 95 4.96 9.02 2.94
CA PHE A 95 4.02 8.20 3.70
C PHE A 95 4.69 6.94 4.25
N SER A 96 5.59 6.31 3.49
CA SER A 96 6.28 5.13 3.99
C SER A 96 7.13 5.45 5.21
N LYS A 97 7.83 6.58 5.22
CA LYS A 97 8.56 7.05 6.40
C LYS A 97 7.61 7.33 7.57
N PHE A 98 6.51 7.98 7.31
CA PHE A 98 5.49 8.30 8.31
C PHE A 98 4.93 7.03 8.96
N TYR A 99 4.66 6.02 8.15
CA TYR A 99 4.19 4.73 8.63
C TYR A 99 5.25 4.02 9.48
N LEU A 100 6.47 3.90 8.95
CA LEU A 100 7.55 3.18 9.60
C LEU A 100 8.05 3.85 10.88
N ASN A 101 7.85 5.14 11.02
CA ASN A 101 8.21 5.86 12.22
C ASN A 101 7.41 5.36 13.44
N LYS A 102 6.22 4.83 13.23
CA LYS A 102 5.36 4.31 14.30
C LYS A 102 5.26 2.79 14.30
N TYR A 103 5.22 2.16 13.14
CA TYR A 103 4.89 0.74 13.01
C TYR A 103 6.00 -0.08 12.36
N LYS A 104 7.22 0.08 12.80
CA LYS A 104 8.33 -0.73 12.32
C LYS A 104 8.30 -2.12 12.98
N ASP A 105 8.17 -3.16 12.17
CA ASP A 105 8.20 -4.55 12.61
C ASP A 105 9.38 -5.25 11.93
N GLU A 106 10.34 -5.74 12.69
CA GLU A 106 11.56 -6.37 12.16
C GLU A 106 11.30 -7.72 11.50
N SER A 107 10.17 -8.36 11.77
CA SER A 107 9.79 -9.61 11.11
C SER A 107 9.32 -9.40 9.67
N ILE A 108 9.04 -8.17 9.28
CA ILE A 108 8.57 -7.80 7.96
C ILE A 108 9.66 -7.03 7.22
N LYS A 109 9.93 -7.40 5.98
CA LYS A 109 10.85 -6.67 5.13
C LYS A 109 10.13 -5.53 4.43
N PHE A 110 10.63 -4.32 4.59
CA PHE A 110 10.07 -3.12 3.96
C PHE A 110 10.89 -2.73 2.75
N CYS A 111 10.21 -2.47 1.65
CA CYS A 111 10.83 -2.08 0.39
C CYS A 111 10.16 -0.82 -0.14
N GLN A 112 10.97 0.08 -0.69
CA GLN A 112 10.49 1.30 -1.36
C GLN A 112 10.82 1.19 -2.84
N PHE A 113 9.83 1.42 -3.66
CA PHE A 113 10.00 1.38 -5.10
C PHE A 113 9.77 2.75 -5.72
#